data_be0863db8b273adac4351021bdefc3b7
#
_entry.id   be0863db8b273adac4351021bdefc3b7
#
_cell.length_a   1.000
_cell.length_b   1.000
_cell.length_c   1.000
_cell.angle_alpha   90.00
_cell.angle_beta   90.00
_cell.angle_gamma   90.00
#
_symmetry.space_group_name_H-M   'P 1'
#
loop_
_entity.id
_entity.type
_entity.pdbx_description
1 polymer ?
#
loop_
_entity_poly.entity_id
_entity_poly.type
_entity_poly.pdbx_seq_one_letter_code
_entity_poly.pdbx_strand_id
1 'polypeptide(L)'
;AKSIRELADFLLEYGRTDLMMSVGTNLSYPEESITTGVPADFSAYSVEGVSVVLLQQKNHTEPVVTHGIPDAAFIRAKVPMTKEEVRSISLSKLQLQADSVVYDVGAGTGSISIEAACMADRGIVYAIEQKEEAVALIRENSRKFGVSNLQVIHGKAPDAFVDLETPTHAFLGGTGGNMREIIGWLREQNPQIRIVIN
;
A
#
# COMPACT_ATOMS: atom_id res chain seq x y z
N ALA A 1 10.27 -14.96 -19.81
CA ALA A 1 9.04 -15.14 -19.01
C ALA A 1 9.45 -15.21 -17.56
N LYS A 2 8.77 -14.50 -16.65
CA LYS A 2 9.00 -14.64 -15.22
C LYS A 2 8.58 -16.04 -14.81
N SER A 3 9.38 -16.68 -13.94
CA SER A 3 9.07 -18.03 -13.47
C SER A 3 7.88 -18.04 -12.49
N ILE A 4 7.23 -19.18 -12.32
CA ILE A 4 6.15 -19.37 -11.35
C ILE A 4 6.64 -19.04 -9.93
N ARG A 5 7.89 -19.39 -9.63
CA ARG A 5 8.57 -19.04 -8.38
C ARG A 5 8.66 -17.55 -8.17
N GLU A 6 9.11 -16.77 -9.17
CA GLU A 6 9.20 -15.30 -9.07
C GLU A 6 7.82 -14.66 -8.84
N LEU A 7 6.77 -15.22 -9.44
CA LEU A 7 5.40 -14.77 -9.18
C LEU A 7 4.98 -15.08 -7.75
N ALA A 8 5.27 -16.28 -7.25
CA ALA A 8 4.97 -16.66 -5.87
C ALA A 8 5.71 -15.78 -4.86
N ASP A 9 7.00 -15.57 -5.05
CA ASP A 9 7.83 -14.71 -4.20
C ASP A 9 7.31 -13.26 -4.23
N PHE A 10 6.94 -12.74 -5.39
CA PHE A 10 6.29 -11.44 -5.54
C PHE A 10 4.99 -11.34 -4.73
N LEU A 11 4.10 -12.34 -4.84
CA LEU A 11 2.84 -12.35 -4.09
C LEU A 11 3.07 -12.36 -2.58
N LEU A 12 4.08 -13.10 -2.10
CA LEU A 12 4.46 -13.14 -0.69
C LEU A 12 5.03 -11.81 -0.22
N GLU A 13 5.87 -11.17 -1.03
CA GLU A 13 6.44 -9.84 -0.73
C GLU A 13 5.33 -8.80 -0.53
N TYR A 14 4.27 -8.86 -1.34
CA TYR A 14 3.10 -7.97 -1.23
C TYR A 14 2.02 -8.48 -0.26
N GLY A 15 2.32 -9.49 0.58
CA GLY A 15 1.42 -10.00 1.61
C GLY A 15 0.18 -10.73 1.08
N ARG A 16 0.16 -11.14 -0.19
CA ARG A 16 -0.98 -11.81 -0.83
C ARG A 16 -1.02 -13.30 -0.49
N THR A 17 -1.09 -13.60 0.80
CA THR A 17 -1.22 -14.96 1.34
C THR A 17 -2.66 -15.48 1.28
N ASP A 18 -3.61 -14.61 0.97
CA ASP A 18 -5.05 -14.88 0.79
C ASP A 18 -5.38 -15.54 -0.54
N LEU A 19 -4.43 -15.62 -1.46
CA LEU A 19 -4.62 -16.19 -2.79
C LEU A 19 -4.41 -17.71 -2.81
N MET A 20 -5.20 -18.38 -3.66
CA MET A 20 -4.92 -19.73 -4.17
C MET A 20 -4.28 -19.59 -5.54
N MET A 21 -3.19 -20.30 -5.75
CA MET A 21 -2.54 -20.46 -7.04
C MET A 21 -2.88 -21.85 -7.59
N SER A 22 -3.39 -21.92 -8.81
CA SER A 22 -3.49 -23.17 -9.57
C SER A 22 -2.58 -23.06 -10.79
N VAL A 23 -1.61 -23.95 -10.88
CA VAL A 23 -0.64 -24.02 -11.97
C VAL A 23 -0.97 -25.22 -12.84
N GLY A 24 -1.47 -24.97 -14.05
CA GLY A 24 -1.69 -25.98 -15.07
C GLY A 24 -0.49 -26.02 -16.01
N THR A 25 0.11 -27.18 -16.19
CA THR A 25 1.25 -27.41 -17.08
C THR A 25 0.88 -28.39 -18.17
N ASN A 26 1.31 -28.09 -19.41
CA ASN A 26 1.05 -28.92 -20.60
C ASN A 26 -0.44 -29.28 -20.77
N LEU A 27 -1.33 -28.32 -20.48
CA LEU A 27 -2.77 -28.51 -20.57
C LEU A 27 -3.17 -29.02 -21.95
N SER A 28 -4.03 -30.05 -21.98
CA SER A 28 -4.49 -30.79 -23.19
C SER A 28 -3.43 -31.70 -23.84
N TYR A 29 -2.29 -31.92 -23.20
CA TYR A 29 -1.28 -32.91 -23.60
C TYR A 29 -1.29 -34.10 -22.65
N PRO A 30 -0.72 -35.27 -23.05
CA PRO A 30 -0.66 -36.46 -22.20
C PRO A 30 0.03 -36.22 -20.84
N GLU A 31 0.96 -35.25 -20.79
CA GLU A 31 1.74 -34.89 -19.61
C GLU A 31 1.07 -33.73 -18.82
N GLU A 32 -0.22 -33.53 -19.01
CA GLU A 32 -0.97 -32.51 -18.26
C GLU A 32 -0.84 -32.72 -16.74
N SER A 33 -0.56 -31.65 -16.04
CA SER A 33 -0.60 -31.63 -14.58
C SER A 33 -1.19 -30.33 -14.07
N ILE A 34 -1.92 -30.40 -12.96
CA ILE A 34 -2.46 -29.23 -12.25
C ILE A 34 -2.06 -29.32 -10.79
N THR A 35 -1.34 -28.30 -10.31
CA THR A 35 -0.96 -28.17 -8.90
C THR A 35 -1.65 -26.95 -8.31
N THR A 36 -2.29 -27.11 -7.16
CA THR A 36 -2.99 -26.03 -6.47
C THR A 36 -2.47 -25.87 -5.05
N GLY A 37 -2.22 -24.65 -4.61
CA GLY A 37 -1.71 -24.34 -3.28
C GLY A 37 -1.75 -22.82 -2.99
N VAL A 38 -1.17 -22.41 -1.86
CA VAL A 38 -0.95 -21.00 -1.55
C VAL A 38 0.38 -20.53 -2.14
N PRO A 39 0.65 -19.22 -2.28
CA PRO A 39 1.91 -18.73 -2.86
C PRO A 39 3.17 -19.35 -2.22
N ALA A 40 3.15 -19.59 -0.91
CA ALA A 40 4.29 -20.19 -0.20
C ALA A 40 4.66 -21.60 -0.70
N ASP A 41 3.69 -22.36 -1.19
CA ASP A 41 3.92 -23.73 -1.70
C ASP A 41 4.68 -23.71 -3.03
N PHE A 42 4.73 -22.55 -3.72
CA PHE A 42 5.36 -22.38 -5.03
C PHE A 42 6.72 -21.67 -4.98
N SER A 43 7.20 -21.26 -3.81
CA SER A 43 8.51 -20.58 -3.66
C SER A 43 9.71 -21.47 -4.07
N ALA A 44 9.56 -22.79 -4.04
CA ALA A 44 10.54 -23.75 -4.54
C ALA A 44 10.04 -24.53 -5.78
N TYR A 45 8.90 -24.10 -6.37
CA TYR A 45 8.27 -24.83 -7.48
C TYR A 45 9.06 -24.65 -8.77
N SER A 46 9.32 -25.77 -9.42
CA SER A 46 9.96 -25.81 -10.73
C SER A 46 9.17 -26.75 -11.63
N VAL A 47 8.91 -26.31 -12.85
CA VAL A 47 8.21 -27.09 -13.86
C VAL A 47 8.79 -26.75 -15.23
N GLU A 48 8.89 -27.76 -16.09
CA GLU A 48 9.25 -27.61 -17.49
C GLU A 48 7.98 -27.65 -18.35
N GLY A 49 7.93 -26.80 -19.38
CA GLY A 49 6.83 -26.74 -20.32
C GLY A 49 5.99 -25.49 -20.24
N VAL A 50 4.95 -25.43 -21.06
CA VAL A 50 4.02 -24.31 -21.11
C VAL A 50 3.08 -24.38 -19.92
N SER A 51 3.03 -23.30 -19.15
CA SER A 51 2.23 -23.25 -17.92
C SER A 51 1.27 -22.06 -17.92
N VAL A 52 0.09 -22.29 -17.35
CA VAL A 52 -0.92 -21.27 -17.08
C VAL A 52 -1.11 -21.19 -15.58
N VAL A 53 -1.15 -19.98 -15.04
CA VAL A 53 -1.40 -19.74 -13.62
C VAL A 53 -2.74 -19.05 -13.45
N LEU A 54 -3.61 -19.67 -12.64
CA LEU A 54 -4.85 -19.07 -12.17
C LEU A 54 -4.65 -18.61 -10.71
N LEU A 55 -4.93 -17.35 -10.46
CA LEU A 55 -4.97 -16.77 -9.11
C LEU A 55 -6.41 -16.56 -8.70
N GLN A 56 -6.80 -17.12 -7.56
CA GLN A 56 -8.15 -16.99 -7.00
C GLN A 56 -8.06 -16.51 -5.55
N GLN A 57 -8.86 -15.53 -5.19
CA GLN A 57 -8.97 -15.11 -3.80
C GLN A 57 -9.86 -16.09 -3.02
N LYS A 58 -9.35 -16.62 -1.90
CA LYS A 58 -10.06 -17.63 -1.09
C LYS A 58 -11.34 -17.07 -0.45
N ASN A 59 -11.28 -15.84 0.01
CA ASN A 59 -12.37 -15.18 0.69
C ASN A 59 -12.56 -13.83 0.04
N HIS A 60 -13.54 -13.70 -0.83
CA HIS A 60 -13.97 -12.40 -1.32
C HIS A 60 -14.80 -11.75 -0.22
N THR A 61 -14.13 -11.09 0.74
CA THR A 61 -14.79 -10.07 1.53
C THR A 61 -14.83 -8.82 0.66
N GLU A 62 -16.02 -8.32 0.38
CA GLU A 62 -16.16 -7.00 -0.24
C GLU A 62 -15.28 -6.02 0.52
N PRO A 63 -14.37 -5.31 -0.16
CA PRO A 63 -13.49 -4.37 0.52
C PRO A 63 -14.38 -3.33 1.21
N VAL A 64 -14.14 -3.11 2.49
CA VAL A 64 -14.79 -2.02 3.20
C VAL A 64 -14.22 -0.72 2.64
N VAL A 65 -14.94 -0.10 1.73
CA VAL A 65 -14.57 1.17 1.07
C VAL A 65 -14.95 2.34 1.98
N THR A 66 -14.58 2.27 3.24
CA THR A 66 -14.80 3.35 4.20
C THR A 66 -13.59 3.49 5.12
N HIS A 67 -13.51 4.63 5.80
CA HIS A 67 -12.53 4.92 6.83
C HIS A 67 -13.08 4.55 8.23
N GLY A 68 -12.20 4.51 9.22
CA GLY A 68 -12.56 4.20 10.60
C GLY A 68 -12.08 2.81 11.04
N ILE A 69 -10.95 2.38 10.51
CA ILE A 69 -10.28 1.16 10.99
C ILE A 69 -9.90 1.37 12.46
N PRO A 70 -10.29 0.48 13.40
CA PRO A 70 -9.96 0.63 14.81
C PRO A 70 -8.45 0.73 15.06
N ASP A 71 -8.03 1.59 15.98
CA ASP A 71 -6.63 1.76 16.38
C ASP A 71 -5.95 0.43 16.73
N ALA A 72 -6.67 -0.49 17.36
CA ALA A 72 -6.18 -1.81 17.74
C ALA A 72 -5.86 -2.72 16.56
N ALA A 73 -6.36 -2.42 15.37
CA ALA A 73 -6.08 -3.18 14.17
C ALA A 73 -4.68 -2.89 13.61
N PHE A 74 -4.07 -1.76 13.96
CA PHE A 74 -2.73 -1.39 13.50
C PHE A 74 -1.63 -1.96 14.39
N ILE A 75 -0.54 -2.40 13.78
CA ILE A 75 0.69 -2.74 14.50
C ILE A 75 1.29 -1.42 14.99
N ARG A 76 1.54 -1.37 16.31
CA ARG A 76 2.08 -0.18 16.98
C ARG A 76 3.34 -0.54 17.75
N ALA A 77 4.31 0.36 17.70
CA ALA A 77 5.43 0.41 18.62
C ALA A 77 5.33 1.72 19.43
N LYS A 78 6.44 2.34 19.74
CA LYS A 78 6.49 3.68 20.37
C LYS A 78 6.31 4.83 19.34
N VAL A 79 5.84 4.51 18.14
CA VAL A 79 5.63 5.48 17.06
C VAL A 79 4.27 6.17 17.25
N PRO A 80 4.19 7.50 17.13
CA PRO A 80 2.91 8.22 17.15
C PRO A 80 1.96 7.73 16.07
N MET A 81 0.67 7.70 16.38
CA MET A 81 -0.39 7.32 15.45
C MET A 81 -1.54 8.31 15.56
N THR A 82 -2.02 8.78 14.42
CA THR A 82 -3.28 9.54 14.35
C THR A 82 -4.42 8.66 14.81
N LYS A 83 -5.15 9.11 15.83
CA LYS A 83 -6.24 8.37 16.46
C LYS A 83 -7.41 8.21 15.51
N GLU A 84 -8.16 7.12 15.71
CA GLU A 84 -9.28 6.69 14.87
C GLU A 84 -10.25 7.83 14.54
N GLU A 85 -10.67 8.61 15.53
CA GLU A 85 -11.60 9.71 15.35
C GLU A 85 -11.00 10.84 14.52
N VAL A 86 -9.75 11.23 14.81
CA VAL A 86 -9.03 12.28 14.07
C VAL A 86 -8.72 11.79 12.66
N ARG A 87 -8.34 10.53 12.49
CA ARG A 87 -8.08 9.90 11.20
C ARG A 87 -9.32 9.89 10.33
N SER A 88 -10.46 9.47 10.88
CA SER A 88 -11.74 9.44 10.18
C SER A 88 -12.17 10.83 9.70
N ILE A 89 -12.03 11.85 10.56
CA ILE A 89 -12.33 13.23 10.19
C ILE A 89 -11.36 13.72 9.11
N SER A 90 -10.07 13.44 9.24
CA SER A 90 -9.05 13.87 8.27
C SER A 90 -9.30 13.29 6.88
N LEU A 91 -9.57 11.99 6.78
CA LEU A 91 -9.87 11.30 5.52
C LEU A 91 -11.17 11.81 4.89
N SER A 92 -12.22 12.06 5.72
CA SER A 92 -13.45 12.69 5.26
C SER A 92 -13.19 14.08 4.66
N LYS A 93 -12.29 14.87 5.25
CA LYS A 93 -11.92 16.22 4.77
C LYS A 93 -11.00 16.19 3.56
N LEU A 94 -10.21 15.14 3.37
CA LEU A 94 -9.44 14.94 2.16
C LEU A 94 -10.33 14.74 0.93
N GLN A 95 -11.51 14.13 1.06
CA GLN A 95 -12.44 13.88 -0.06
C GLN A 95 -11.76 13.15 -1.23
N LEU A 96 -11.07 12.06 -0.92
CA LEU A 96 -10.31 11.26 -1.88
C LEU A 96 -11.22 10.73 -2.99
N GLN A 97 -10.66 10.62 -4.18
CA GLN A 97 -11.22 9.92 -5.32
C GLN A 97 -10.45 8.62 -5.52
N ALA A 98 -11.03 7.68 -6.26
CA ALA A 98 -10.43 6.38 -6.51
C ALA A 98 -9.04 6.45 -7.18
N ASP A 99 -8.77 7.50 -7.94
CA ASP A 99 -7.53 7.76 -8.69
C ASP A 99 -6.65 8.86 -8.05
N SER A 100 -6.87 9.18 -6.79
CA SER A 100 -6.10 10.22 -6.08
C SER A 100 -4.63 9.83 -5.93
N VAL A 101 -3.74 10.82 -6.14
CA VAL A 101 -2.34 10.77 -5.75
C VAL A 101 -2.21 11.46 -4.40
N VAL A 102 -1.89 10.70 -3.36
CA VAL A 102 -1.94 11.17 -1.97
C VAL A 102 -0.55 11.20 -1.36
N TYR A 103 -0.17 12.32 -0.75
CA TYR A 103 1.03 12.43 0.09
C TYR A 103 0.63 12.43 1.56
N ASP A 104 1.11 11.45 2.33
CA ASP A 104 0.99 11.40 3.79
C ASP A 104 2.35 11.78 4.40
N VAL A 105 2.47 13.03 4.86
CA VAL A 105 3.72 13.61 5.35
C VAL A 105 3.83 13.45 6.86
N GLY A 106 4.88 12.76 7.32
CA GLY A 106 5.05 12.34 8.70
C GLY A 106 4.11 11.17 9.02
N ALA A 107 4.14 10.14 8.18
CA ALA A 107 3.16 9.06 8.16
C ALA A 107 3.14 8.21 9.45
N GLY A 108 4.20 8.22 10.26
CA GLY A 108 4.25 7.54 11.55
C GLY A 108 4.00 6.03 11.42
N THR A 109 2.87 5.55 11.93
CA THR A 109 2.47 4.13 11.80
C THR A 109 1.91 3.79 10.42
N GLY A 110 1.67 4.77 9.56
CA GLY A 110 1.02 4.60 8.25
C GLY A 110 -0.51 4.46 8.32
N SER A 111 -1.14 4.78 9.45
CA SER A 111 -2.57 4.56 9.61
C SER A 111 -3.43 5.41 8.65
N ILE A 112 -3.06 6.67 8.42
CA ILE A 112 -3.67 7.53 7.39
C ILE A 112 -3.38 6.97 6.00
N SER A 113 -2.12 6.62 5.73
CA SER A 113 -1.68 6.10 4.43
C SER A 113 -2.46 4.85 4.01
N ILE A 114 -2.69 3.92 4.95
CA ILE A 114 -3.39 2.66 4.69
C ILE A 114 -4.86 2.91 4.37
N GLU A 115 -5.57 3.67 5.19
CA GLU A 115 -6.98 3.99 4.90
C GLU A 115 -7.12 4.82 3.63
N ALA A 116 -6.20 5.75 3.36
CA ALA A 116 -6.17 6.49 2.10
C ALA A 116 -5.96 5.56 0.89
N ALA A 117 -5.07 4.55 1.02
CA ALA A 117 -4.83 3.58 -0.05
C ALA A 117 -6.04 2.68 -0.32
N CYS A 118 -6.80 2.32 0.72
CA CYS A 118 -8.06 1.60 0.56
C CYS A 118 -9.13 2.43 -0.19
N MET A 119 -9.14 3.76 -0.01
CA MET A 119 -10.09 4.66 -0.66
C MET A 119 -9.68 5.03 -2.08
N ALA A 120 -8.38 5.22 -2.33
CA ALA A 120 -7.80 5.56 -3.63
C ALA A 120 -7.31 4.29 -4.34
N ASP A 121 -8.20 3.34 -4.58
CA ASP A 121 -7.89 1.98 -5.05
C ASP A 121 -7.25 1.89 -6.45
N ARG A 122 -7.43 2.94 -7.28
CA ARG A 122 -6.81 3.11 -8.60
C ARG A 122 -5.75 4.21 -8.62
N GLY A 123 -5.51 4.85 -7.50
CA GLY A 123 -4.51 5.87 -7.28
C GLY A 123 -3.25 5.33 -6.59
N ILE A 124 -2.48 6.24 -6.03
CA ILE A 124 -1.27 5.90 -5.30
C ILE A 124 -1.14 6.74 -4.03
N VAL A 125 -0.63 6.14 -2.97
CA VAL A 125 -0.31 6.83 -1.71
C VAL A 125 1.18 6.78 -1.47
N TYR A 126 1.80 7.93 -1.23
CA TYR A 126 3.18 8.05 -0.80
C TYR A 126 3.21 8.36 0.69
N ALA A 127 3.66 7.39 1.48
CA ALA A 127 3.89 7.54 2.92
C ALA A 127 5.31 8.07 3.15
N ILE A 128 5.44 9.36 3.44
CA ILE A 128 6.74 10.02 3.62
C ILE A 128 7.08 10.05 5.11
N GLU A 129 8.18 9.40 5.50
CA GLU A 129 8.60 9.32 6.90
C GLU A 129 10.13 9.34 7.01
N GLN A 130 10.64 10.13 7.97
CA GLN A 130 12.08 10.31 8.16
C GLN A 130 12.71 9.31 9.12
N LYS A 131 11.92 8.67 10.01
CA LYS A 131 12.42 7.74 11.02
C LYS A 131 12.38 6.31 10.50
N GLU A 132 13.52 5.65 10.48
CA GLU A 132 13.66 4.27 9.98
C GLU A 132 12.73 3.28 10.70
N GLU A 133 12.57 3.41 12.03
CA GLU A 133 11.67 2.55 12.81
C GLU A 133 10.20 2.69 12.38
N ALA A 134 9.77 3.91 12.03
CA ALA A 134 8.42 4.17 11.53
C ALA A 134 8.25 3.68 10.08
N VAL A 135 9.26 3.85 9.23
CA VAL A 135 9.29 3.29 7.87
C VAL A 135 9.11 1.77 7.89
N ALA A 136 9.81 1.06 8.78
CA ALA A 136 9.65 -0.38 8.94
C ALA A 136 8.23 -0.75 9.35
N LEU A 137 7.65 0.01 10.29
CA LEU A 137 6.30 -0.20 10.80
C LEU A 137 5.22 0.06 9.73
N ILE A 138 5.39 1.11 8.90
CA ILE A 138 4.48 1.38 7.78
C ILE A 138 4.47 0.18 6.82
N ARG A 139 5.65 -0.36 6.47
CA ARG A 139 5.76 -1.54 5.59
C ARG A 139 5.09 -2.78 6.19
N GLU A 140 5.23 -2.98 7.50
CA GLU A 140 4.59 -4.09 8.20
C GLU A 140 3.07 -3.95 8.20
N ASN A 141 2.54 -2.78 8.49
CA ASN A 141 1.12 -2.48 8.42
C ASN A 141 0.59 -2.60 6.97
N SER A 142 1.32 -2.08 5.97
CA SER A 142 0.94 -2.21 4.56
C SER A 142 0.75 -3.67 4.14
N ARG A 143 1.67 -4.56 4.53
CA ARG A 143 1.53 -6.01 4.29
C ARG A 143 0.33 -6.60 5.03
N LYS A 144 0.15 -6.23 6.30
CA LYS A 144 -0.97 -6.71 7.13
C LYS A 144 -2.33 -6.39 6.52
N PHE A 145 -2.48 -5.19 5.97
CA PHE A 145 -3.72 -4.74 5.35
C PHE A 145 -3.82 -5.07 3.85
N GLY A 146 -2.77 -5.63 3.25
CA GLY A 146 -2.75 -6.04 1.85
C GLY A 146 -2.88 -4.89 0.85
N VAL A 147 -2.48 -3.67 1.23
CA VAL A 147 -2.53 -2.51 0.33
C VAL A 147 -1.33 -2.53 -0.61
N SER A 148 -1.57 -2.53 -1.92
CA SER A 148 -0.53 -2.64 -2.96
C SER A 148 -0.20 -1.30 -3.63
N ASN A 149 -1.03 -0.28 -3.44
CA ASN A 149 -0.89 1.07 -4.01
C ASN A 149 -0.31 2.08 -3.00
N LEU A 150 0.45 1.60 -1.99
CA LEU A 150 1.15 2.41 -1.02
C LEU A 150 2.66 2.26 -1.20
N GLN A 151 3.34 3.38 -1.43
CA GLN A 151 4.80 3.44 -1.48
C GLN A 151 5.35 4.16 -0.26
N VAL A 152 6.33 3.56 0.40
CA VAL A 152 6.97 4.12 1.59
C VAL A 152 8.26 4.83 1.21
N ILE A 153 8.28 6.13 1.40
CA ILE A 153 9.41 7.02 1.08
C ILE A 153 10.15 7.36 2.37
N HIS A 154 11.37 6.85 2.50
CA HIS A 154 12.24 7.17 3.63
C HIS A 154 12.95 8.49 3.36
N GLY A 155 12.56 9.55 4.03
CA GLY A 155 13.18 10.86 3.88
C GLY A 155 12.41 11.97 4.56
N LYS A 156 13.00 13.16 4.52
CA LYS A 156 12.41 14.38 5.09
C LYS A 156 11.73 15.19 3.99
N ALA A 157 10.51 15.62 4.23
CA ALA A 157 9.79 16.52 3.34
C ALA A 157 10.35 17.97 3.46
N PRO A 158 10.42 18.74 2.35
CA PRO A 158 9.99 18.39 1.00
C PRO A 158 11.04 17.65 0.16
N ASP A 159 12.28 17.47 0.62
CA ASP A 159 13.38 16.86 -0.17
C ASP A 159 13.05 15.46 -0.66
N ALA A 160 12.24 14.73 0.11
CA ALA A 160 11.79 13.36 -0.21
C ALA A 160 10.69 13.29 -1.29
N PHE A 161 10.26 14.42 -1.85
CA PHE A 161 9.22 14.47 -2.89
C PHE A 161 9.74 14.32 -4.32
N VAL A 162 11.07 14.24 -4.48
CA VAL A 162 11.71 14.15 -5.81
C VAL A 162 11.26 12.86 -6.50
N ASP A 163 10.95 12.99 -7.80
CA ASP A 163 10.54 11.88 -8.69
C ASP A 163 9.20 11.20 -8.33
N LEU A 164 8.41 11.77 -7.40
CA LEU A 164 7.07 11.30 -7.13
C LEU A 164 6.05 11.92 -8.08
N GLU A 165 4.93 11.22 -8.29
CA GLU A 165 3.82 11.74 -9.10
C GLU A 165 3.23 13.01 -8.46
N THR A 166 2.79 13.97 -9.29
CA THR A 166 2.17 15.22 -8.82
C THR A 166 0.98 14.93 -7.91
N PRO A 167 0.99 15.41 -6.64
CA PRO A 167 -0.05 15.09 -5.68
C PRO A 167 -1.35 15.81 -5.97
N THR A 168 -2.47 15.12 -5.81
CA THR A 168 -3.81 15.71 -5.82
C THR A 168 -4.28 16.03 -4.39
N HIS A 169 -3.78 15.28 -3.42
CA HIS A 169 -4.14 15.40 -2.01
C HIS A 169 -2.90 15.27 -1.12
N ALA A 170 -2.90 15.97 0.01
CA ALA A 170 -1.86 15.81 1.01
C ALA A 170 -2.43 15.85 2.43
N PHE A 171 -1.96 14.93 3.27
CA PHE A 171 -2.14 14.98 4.71
C PHE A 171 -0.82 15.33 5.38
N LEU A 172 -0.82 16.32 6.27
CA LEU A 172 0.36 16.76 7.00
C LEU A 172 0.18 16.44 8.50
N GLY A 173 0.66 15.26 8.91
CA GLY A 173 0.61 14.78 10.30
C GLY A 173 1.87 15.13 11.11
N GLY A 174 3.00 15.34 10.42
CA GLY A 174 4.27 15.71 11.06
C GLY A 174 5.21 16.35 10.05
N THR A 175 5.47 17.63 10.21
CA THR A 175 6.27 18.43 9.24
C THR A 175 7.72 18.65 9.66
N GLY A 176 8.08 18.28 10.90
CA GLY A 176 9.43 18.53 11.43
C GLY A 176 9.86 19.98 11.42
N GLY A 177 8.90 20.92 11.45
CA GLY A 177 9.14 22.37 11.40
C GLY A 177 9.12 22.99 10.01
N ASN A 178 9.05 22.19 8.94
CA ASN A 178 9.15 22.65 7.54
C ASN A 178 7.78 22.90 6.87
N MET A 179 6.72 23.09 7.65
CA MET A 179 5.34 23.20 7.13
C MET A 179 5.20 24.22 5.99
N ARG A 180 5.81 25.40 6.13
CA ARG A 180 5.73 26.47 5.11
C ARG A 180 6.35 26.03 3.77
N GLU A 181 7.51 25.42 3.83
CA GLU A 181 8.23 24.92 2.65
C GLU A 181 7.45 23.78 1.97
N ILE A 182 6.92 22.85 2.77
CA ILE A 182 6.11 21.73 2.29
C ILE A 182 4.86 22.25 1.56
N ILE A 183 4.11 23.16 2.18
CA ILE A 183 2.90 23.73 1.56
C ILE A 183 3.25 24.52 0.31
N GLY A 184 4.35 25.30 0.31
CA GLY A 184 4.84 26.04 -0.84
C GLY A 184 5.10 25.10 -2.00
N TRP A 185 5.90 24.06 -1.78
CA TRP A 185 6.22 23.05 -2.78
C TRP A 185 4.96 22.36 -3.34
N LEU A 186 4.08 21.88 -2.46
CA LEU A 186 2.84 21.20 -2.85
C LEU A 186 1.96 22.06 -3.77
N ARG A 187 1.83 23.35 -3.45
CA ARG A 187 1.02 24.30 -4.24
C ARG A 187 1.68 24.70 -5.56
N GLU A 188 2.99 24.69 -5.64
CA GLU A 188 3.74 24.88 -6.89
C GLU A 188 3.50 23.70 -7.85
N GLN A 189 3.49 22.45 -7.32
CA GLN A 189 3.21 21.27 -8.14
C GLN A 189 1.75 21.20 -8.58
N ASN A 190 0.83 21.52 -7.67
CA ASN A 190 -0.61 21.51 -7.98
C ASN A 190 -1.33 22.65 -7.22
N PRO A 191 -1.65 23.75 -7.89
CA PRO A 191 -2.39 24.86 -7.25
C PRO A 191 -3.79 24.48 -6.72
N GLN A 192 -4.36 23.37 -7.20
CA GLN A 192 -5.67 22.86 -6.80
C GLN A 192 -5.58 21.77 -5.72
N ILE A 193 -4.38 21.47 -5.22
CA ILE A 193 -4.18 20.43 -4.23
C ILE A 193 -5.06 20.63 -2.99
N ARG A 194 -5.67 19.56 -2.52
CA ARG A 194 -6.39 19.55 -1.25
C ARG A 194 -5.44 19.13 -0.13
N ILE A 195 -5.32 19.97 0.90
CA ILE A 195 -4.43 19.72 2.02
C ILE A 195 -5.23 19.64 3.32
N VAL A 196 -4.99 18.62 4.11
CA VAL A 196 -5.48 18.49 5.50
C VAL A 196 -4.27 18.47 6.43
N ILE A 197 -4.36 19.21 7.53
CA ILE A 197 -3.29 19.36 8.52
C ILE A 197 -3.84 18.96 9.89
N ASN A 198 -3.05 18.16 10.61
CA ASN A 198 -3.36 17.74 11.99
C ASN A 198 -2.23 18.17 12.94
#